data_2eb01a8364a2bba7bb56114fcbbdc628
#
_entry.id   2eb01a8364a2bba7bb56114fcbbdc628
#
_cell.length_a   1.000
_cell.length_b   1.000
_cell.length_c   1.000
_cell.angle_alpha   90.00
_cell.angle_beta   90.00
_cell.angle_gamma   90.00
#
_symmetry.space_group_name_H-M   'P 1'
#
loop_
_entity.id
_entity.type
_entity.pdbx_description
1 polymer ?
#
loop_
_entity_poly.entity_id
_entity_poly.type
_entity_poly.pdbx_seq_one_letter_code
_entity_poly.pdbx_strand_id
1 'polypeptide(L)'
;VRRAVSDDQLIEATLIKLDLDDIDRLFEIFSVRKIKSVWLKSMVVQGDYYYSLNRFFAWYYFDIRCPDRYLKSMVTRHLSRLNA
;
A
#
# COMPACT_ATOMS: atom_id res chain seq x y z
N VAL A 1 -9.38 23.44 16.48
CA VAL A 1 -9.81 22.07 16.71
C VAL A 1 -8.81 21.12 16.08
N ARG A 2 -8.26 20.25 16.89
CA ARG A 2 -7.33 19.25 16.39
C ARG A 2 -8.11 18.11 15.75
N ARG A 3 -7.81 17.85 14.49
CA ARG A 3 -8.43 16.76 13.78
C ARG A 3 -7.55 15.52 13.93
N ALA A 4 -8.13 14.43 14.41
CA ALA A 4 -7.40 13.18 14.54
C ALA A 4 -7.19 12.56 13.16
N VAL A 5 -5.96 12.17 12.87
CA VAL A 5 -5.63 11.45 11.64
C VAL A 5 -5.94 9.97 11.88
N SER A 6 -6.67 9.35 10.95
CA SER A 6 -6.99 7.93 11.07
C SER A 6 -5.72 7.09 10.85
N ASP A 7 -5.75 5.84 11.37
CA ASP A 7 -4.63 4.92 11.18
C ASP A 7 -4.34 4.72 9.69
N ASP A 8 -5.38 4.59 8.88
CA ASP A 8 -5.24 4.39 7.44
C ASP A 8 -4.56 5.58 6.77
N GLN A 9 -4.94 6.81 7.17
CA GLN A 9 -4.32 8.02 6.63
C GLN A 9 -2.86 8.14 7.03
N LEU A 10 -2.53 7.79 8.26
CA LEU A 10 -1.16 7.80 8.74
C LEU A 10 -0.29 6.82 7.97
N ILE A 11 -0.78 5.60 7.78
CA ILE A 11 -0.05 4.56 7.05
C ILE A 11 0.15 5.01 5.60
N GLU A 12 -0.91 5.46 4.94
CA GLU A 12 -0.83 5.90 3.55
C GLU A 12 0.18 7.03 3.38
N ALA A 13 0.09 8.07 4.20
CA ALA A 13 0.99 9.20 4.12
C ALA A 13 2.45 8.79 4.32
N THR A 14 2.70 7.89 5.26
CA THR A 14 4.06 7.42 5.55
C THR A 14 4.63 6.61 4.40
N LEU A 15 3.82 5.74 3.79
CA LEU A 15 4.26 4.94 2.65
C LEU A 15 4.58 5.81 1.44
N ILE A 16 3.75 6.81 1.16
CA ILE A 16 3.94 7.71 0.02
C ILE A 16 5.21 8.53 0.18
N LYS A 17 5.50 8.96 1.40
CA LYS A 17 6.69 9.77 1.71
C LYS A 17 7.98 9.00 1.47
N LEU A 18 7.92 7.69 1.56
CA LEU A 18 9.04 6.78 1.32
C LEU A 18 10.26 7.06 2.20
N ASP A 19 10.04 7.39 3.45
CA ASP A 19 11.09 7.42 4.44
C ASP A 19 11.17 6.05 5.09
N LEU A 20 12.25 5.31 4.81
CA LEU A 20 12.37 3.91 5.23
C LEU A 20 12.36 3.75 6.75
N ASP A 21 12.95 4.70 7.48
CA ASP A 21 12.94 4.63 8.93
C ASP A 21 11.54 4.78 9.49
N ASP A 22 10.75 5.69 8.92
CA ASP A 22 9.37 5.89 9.33
C ASP A 22 8.49 4.69 8.97
N ILE A 23 8.75 4.08 7.80
CA ILE A 23 8.03 2.89 7.40
C ILE A 23 8.35 1.72 8.33
N ASP A 24 9.61 1.57 8.72
CA ASP A 24 10.00 0.53 9.67
C ASP A 24 9.25 0.70 11.00
N ARG A 25 9.06 1.95 11.44
CA ARG A 25 8.29 2.24 12.65
C ARG A 25 6.82 1.86 12.50
N LEU A 26 6.26 2.02 11.31
CA LEU A 26 4.89 1.57 11.06
C LEU A 26 4.74 0.07 11.31
N PHE A 27 5.72 -0.71 10.87
CA PHE A 27 5.69 -2.15 11.08
C PHE A 27 5.87 -2.55 12.54
N GLU A 28 6.39 -1.66 13.37
CA GLU A 28 6.45 -1.88 14.81
C GLU A 28 5.11 -1.57 15.50
N ILE A 29 4.35 -0.63 14.93
CA ILE A 29 3.10 -0.15 15.53
C ILE A 29 1.89 -0.94 15.00
N PHE A 30 1.87 -1.21 13.71
CA PHE A 30 0.75 -1.88 13.05
C PHE A 30 1.16 -3.25 12.52
N SER A 31 0.20 -4.16 12.41
CA SER A 31 0.48 -5.48 11.84
C SER A 31 0.77 -5.36 10.34
N VAL A 32 1.52 -6.32 9.81
CA VAL A 32 1.78 -6.40 8.37
C VAL A 32 0.48 -6.46 7.58
N ARG A 33 -0.50 -7.20 8.10
CA ARG A 33 -1.82 -7.32 7.47
C ARG A 33 -2.50 -5.95 7.34
N LYS A 34 -2.43 -5.14 8.40
CA LYS A 34 -3.05 -3.81 8.39
C LYS A 34 -2.38 -2.90 7.36
N ILE A 35 -1.05 -2.88 7.36
CA ILE A 35 -0.28 -2.04 6.45
C ILE A 35 -0.52 -2.47 5.01
N LYS A 36 -0.50 -3.77 4.74
CA LYS A 36 -0.75 -4.31 3.40
C LYS A 36 -2.16 -3.97 2.92
N SER A 37 -3.15 -4.04 3.82
CA SER A 37 -4.53 -3.69 3.48
C SER A 37 -4.64 -2.24 3.04
N VAL A 38 -4.01 -1.31 3.76
CA VAL A 38 -4.03 0.11 3.40
C VAL A 38 -3.31 0.33 2.07
N TRP A 39 -2.16 -0.30 1.89
CA TRP A 39 -1.39 -0.22 0.64
C TRP A 39 -2.23 -0.67 -0.55
N LEU A 40 -2.93 -1.80 -0.43
CA LEU A 40 -3.78 -2.31 -1.50
C LEU A 40 -4.93 -1.36 -1.82
N LYS A 41 -5.57 -0.81 -0.81
CA LYS A 41 -6.72 0.07 -1.00
C LYS A 41 -6.36 1.46 -1.50
N SER A 42 -5.21 1.97 -1.08
CA SER A 42 -4.85 3.37 -1.30
C SER A 42 -3.89 3.57 -2.45
N MET A 43 -2.95 2.64 -2.64
CA MET A 43 -1.88 2.83 -3.61
C MET A 43 -2.00 1.91 -4.81
N VAL A 44 -2.23 0.63 -4.58
CA VAL A 44 -2.28 -0.36 -5.67
C VAL A 44 -3.45 -0.07 -6.62
N VAL A 45 -4.59 0.35 -6.08
CA VAL A 45 -5.77 0.64 -6.91
C VAL A 45 -5.57 1.85 -7.82
N GLN A 46 -4.56 2.67 -7.59
CA GLN A 46 -4.28 3.81 -8.45
C GLN A 46 -3.45 3.45 -9.69
N GLY A 47 -3.14 2.16 -9.83
CA GLY A 47 -2.51 1.66 -11.04
C GLY A 47 -1.15 2.28 -11.30
N ASP A 48 -1.01 2.91 -12.46
CA ASP A 48 0.28 3.41 -12.90
C ASP A 48 0.84 4.57 -12.09
N TYR A 49 -0.01 5.29 -11.38
CA TYR A 49 0.43 6.47 -10.62
C TYR A 49 1.51 6.14 -9.60
N TYR A 50 1.33 5.05 -8.86
CA TYR A 50 2.31 4.63 -7.86
C TYR A 50 3.02 3.33 -8.24
N TYR A 51 3.08 3.01 -9.53
CA TYR A 51 3.54 1.70 -9.96
C TYR A 51 4.95 1.35 -9.45
N SER A 52 5.89 2.26 -9.60
CA SER A 52 7.27 2.02 -9.16
C SER A 52 7.35 1.82 -7.65
N LEU A 53 6.64 2.63 -6.88
CA LEU A 53 6.57 2.48 -5.43
C LEU A 53 5.91 1.16 -5.05
N ASN A 54 4.82 0.81 -5.74
CA ASN A 54 4.10 -0.42 -5.45
C ASN A 54 4.96 -1.65 -5.71
N ARG A 55 5.76 -1.64 -6.78
CA ARG A 55 6.69 -2.73 -7.07
C ARG A 55 7.71 -2.88 -5.94
N PHE A 56 8.25 -1.77 -5.47
CA PHE A 56 9.21 -1.77 -4.38
C PHE A 56 8.59 -2.34 -3.10
N PHE A 57 7.40 -1.86 -2.71
CA PHE A 57 6.73 -2.35 -1.51
C PHE A 57 6.38 -3.83 -1.61
N ALA A 58 5.88 -4.25 -2.76
CA ALA A 58 5.53 -5.65 -2.98
C ALA A 58 6.74 -6.55 -2.77
N TRP A 59 7.85 -6.17 -3.34
CA TRP A 59 9.07 -6.96 -3.26
C TRP A 59 9.74 -6.86 -1.89
N TYR A 60 9.94 -5.66 -1.39
CA TYR A 60 10.76 -5.42 -0.22
C TYR A 60 10.03 -5.68 1.10
N TYR A 61 8.81 -5.20 1.22
CA TYR A 61 8.07 -5.29 2.49
C TYR A 61 7.11 -6.46 2.55
N PHE A 62 6.56 -6.89 1.44
CA PHE A 62 5.52 -7.92 1.42
C PHE A 62 5.98 -9.23 0.80
N ASP A 63 7.25 -9.32 0.45
CA ASP A 63 7.88 -10.55 -0.02
C ASP A 63 7.14 -11.22 -1.19
N ILE A 64 6.67 -10.40 -2.11
CA ILE A 64 5.95 -10.87 -3.29
C ILE A 64 6.98 -11.11 -4.40
N ARG A 65 7.10 -12.36 -4.86
CA ARG A 65 8.15 -12.76 -5.81
C ARG A 65 7.97 -12.17 -7.21
N CYS A 66 6.71 -12.04 -7.65
CA CYS A 66 6.40 -11.49 -8.97
C CYS A 66 5.56 -10.24 -8.81
N PRO A 67 6.18 -9.10 -8.45
CA PRO A 67 5.42 -7.88 -8.17
C PRO A 67 4.55 -7.42 -9.32
N ASP A 68 5.05 -7.47 -10.56
CA ASP A 68 4.30 -7.00 -11.71
C ASP A 68 3.00 -7.80 -11.90
N ARG A 69 3.11 -9.12 -11.82
CA ARG A 69 1.94 -10.00 -11.98
C ARG A 69 0.95 -9.77 -10.85
N TYR A 70 1.45 -9.66 -9.63
CA TYR A 70 0.61 -9.45 -8.46
C TYR A 70 -0.16 -8.14 -8.56
N LEU A 71 0.54 -7.05 -8.88
CA LEU A 71 -0.07 -5.73 -8.99
C LEU A 71 -1.12 -5.68 -10.08
N LYS A 72 -0.81 -6.25 -11.24
CA LYS A 72 -1.75 -6.31 -12.35
C LYS A 72 -3.02 -7.08 -11.97
N SER A 73 -2.85 -8.20 -11.26
CA SER A 73 -3.97 -9.01 -10.78
C SER A 73 -4.85 -8.22 -9.80
N MET A 74 -4.25 -7.48 -8.88
CA MET A 74 -4.99 -6.70 -7.89
C MET A 74 -5.77 -5.57 -8.55
N VAL A 75 -5.18 -4.87 -9.50
CA VAL A 75 -5.87 -3.81 -10.24
C VAL A 75 -7.05 -4.38 -11.02
N THR A 76 -6.85 -5.51 -11.67
CA THR A 76 -7.91 -6.18 -12.43
C THR A 76 -9.08 -6.57 -11.52
N ARG A 77 -8.79 -7.11 -10.34
CA ARG A 77 -9.84 -7.45 -9.36
C ARG A 77 -10.61 -6.23 -8.92
N HIS A 78 -9.91 -5.12 -8.68
CA HIS A 78 -10.56 -3.88 -8.27
C HIS A 78 -11.51 -3.37 -9.34
N LEU A 79 -11.07 -3.35 -10.59
CA LEU A 79 -11.89 -2.93 -11.72
C LEU A 79 -13.11 -3.82 -11.90
N SER A 80 -12.94 -5.13 -11.73
CA SER A 80 -14.04 -6.09 -11.81
C SER A 80 -15.11 -5.81 -10.75
N ARG A 81 -14.70 -5.46 -9.54
CA ARG A 81 -15.64 -5.12 -8.47
C ARG A 81 -16.44 -3.86 -8.80
N LEU A 82 -15.79 -2.87 -9.41
CA LEU A 82 -16.45 -1.63 -9.76
C LEU A 82 -17.49 -1.84 -10.87
N ASN A 83 -17.27 -2.81 -11.73
CA ASN A 83 -18.15 -3.12 -12.86
C ASN A 83 -19.17 -4.21 -12.57
N ALA A 84 -19.17 -4.77 -11.37
CA ALA A 84 -20.07 -5.85 -11.01
C ALA A 84 -21.50 -5.35 -10.69
#